data_a8e4ed59e68b1dfe8b489487bddcd906
#
_entry.id   a8e4ed59e68b1dfe8b489487bddcd906
#
_cell.length_a   1.000
_cell.length_b   1.000
_cell.length_c   1.000
_cell.angle_alpha   90.00
_cell.angle_beta   90.00
_cell.angle_gamma   90.00
#
_symmetry.space_group_name_H-M   'P 1'
#
loop_
_entity.id
_entity.type
_entity.pdbx_description
1 polymer ?
#
loop_
_entity_poly.entity_id
_entity_poly.type
_entity_poly.pdbx_seq_one_letter_code
_entity_poly.pdbx_strand_id
1 'polypeptide(L)'
;MLRWESYRAVYGAELRAAAREYSDHGWPVVGGSSAGLLLATGGALDVVEVSAAVGRQVCAQLRAAGLVGPVAATPTGRGWFPVPSGVALPAPRRDRGVLLHTDGAAVLAPPSETPDGWVHWRVNPALSGYRPSPAEKILAAVAAVVSGRLPAVAGRR
;
A
#
# COMPACT_ATOMS: atom_id res chain seq x y z
N MET A 1 -20.42 -1.72 -1.30
CA MET A 1 -20.21 -2.58 -2.45
C MET A 1 -19.81 -1.77 -3.66
N LEU A 2 -18.82 -2.23 -4.36
CA LEU A 2 -18.37 -1.55 -5.55
C LEU A 2 -19.29 -1.88 -6.72
N ARG A 3 -19.72 -0.85 -7.41
CA ARG A 3 -20.52 -1.04 -8.58
C ARG A 3 -19.67 -0.96 -9.82
N TRP A 4 -20.04 -1.70 -10.80
CA TRP A 4 -19.30 -1.68 -12.05
C TRP A 4 -19.29 -0.28 -12.69
N GLU A 5 -20.28 0.54 -12.39
CA GLU A 5 -20.30 1.92 -12.88
C GLU A 5 -19.10 2.72 -12.42
N SER A 6 -18.53 2.34 -11.30
CA SER A 6 -17.34 3.03 -10.81
C SER A 6 -16.18 2.93 -11.78
N TYR A 7 -16.14 1.85 -12.55
CA TYR A 7 -15.06 1.69 -13.54
C TYR A 7 -15.15 2.71 -14.64
N ARG A 8 -16.35 3.16 -14.94
CA ARG A 8 -16.55 4.13 -16.02
C ARG A 8 -15.98 5.48 -15.70
N ALA A 9 -15.80 5.77 -14.42
CA ALA A 9 -15.17 7.01 -14.01
C ALA A 9 -13.66 6.98 -14.14
N VAL A 10 -13.10 5.82 -14.48
CA VAL A 10 -11.65 5.65 -14.60
C VAL A 10 -11.30 5.68 -16.08
N TYR A 11 -10.48 6.62 -16.47
CA TYR A 11 -10.10 6.79 -17.86
C TYR A 11 -8.89 5.93 -18.21
N GLY A 12 -8.88 5.51 -19.48
CA GLY A 12 -7.76 4.77 -20.02
C GLY A 12 -7.89 3.26 -19.81
N ALA A 13 -7.48 2.52 -20.82
CA ALA A 13 -7.62 1.06 -20.80
C ALA A 13 -6.84 0.42 -19.67
N GLU A 14 -5.67 0.96 -19.40
CA GLU A 14 -4.79 0.43 -18.35
C GLU A 14 -5.40 0.60 -16.97
N LEU A 15 -5.94 1.78 -16.70
CA LEU A 15 -6.57 2.04 -15.41
C LEU A 15 -7.82 1.21 -15.23
N ARG A 16 -8.62 1.05 -16.28
CA ARG A 16 -9.82 0.23 -16.20
C ARG A 16 -9.49 -1.24 -15.98
N ALA A 17 -8.44 -1.73 -16.63
CA ALA A 17 -8.01 -3.11 -16.43
C ALA A 17 -7.54 -3.33 -14.99
N ALA A 18 -6.78 -2.38 -14.45
CA ALA A 18 -6.33 -2.47 -13.07
C ALA A 18 -7.50 -2.41 -12.09
N ALA A 19 -8.48 -1.53 -12.35
CA ALA A 19 -9.66 -1.42 -11.51
C ALA A 19 -10.43 -2.73 -11.46
N ARG A 20 -10.57 -3.37 -12.61
CA ARG A 20 -11.26 -4.66 -12.67
C ARG A 20 -10.50 -5.72 -11.89
N GLU A 21 -9.19 -5.76 -12.04
CA GLU A 21 -8.39 -6.75 -11.35
C GLU A 21 -8.46 -6.58 -9.83
N TYR A 22 -8.34 -5.35 -9.34
CA TYR A 22 -8.49 -5.09 -7.91
C TYR A 22 -9.84 -5.55 -7.41
N SER A 23 -10.89 -5.18 -8.13
CA SER A 23 -12.24 -5.52 -7.71
C SER A 23 -12.49 -7.02 -7.75
N ASP A 24 -11.94 -7.71 -8.74
CA ASP A 24 -12.07 -9.17 -8.84
C ASP A 24 -11.45 -9.87 -7.63
N HIS A 25 -10.48 -9.23 -7.00
CA HIS A 25 -9.83 -9.77 -5.82
C HIS A 25 -10.36 -9.15 -4.51
N GLY A 26 -11.46 -8.43 -4.59
CA GLY A 26 -12.12 -7.89 -3.41
C GLY A 26 -11.54 -6.59 -2.88
N TRP A 27 -10.65 -5.95 -3.62
CA TRP A 27 -10.11 -4.65 -3.24
C TRP A 27 -11.07 -3.56 -3.72
N PRO A 28 -11.53 -2.69 -2.81
CA PRO A 28 -12.64 -1.79 -3.16
C PRO A 28 -12.16 -0.58 -3.95
N VAL A 29 -12.43 -0.61 -5.24
CA VAL A 29 -12.17 0.52 -6.12
C VAL A 29 -13.32 1.52 -5.99
N VAL A 30 -12.99 2.78 -5.82
CA VAL A 30 -13.98 3.85 -5.82
C VAL A 30 -13.71 4.76 -7.00
N GLY A 31 -14.68 5.61 -7.32
CA GLY A 31 -14.57 6.48 -8.46
C GLY A 31 -13.31 7.33 -8.39
N GLY A 32 -12.61 7.42 -9.48
CA GLY A 32 -11.38 8.19 -9.56
C GLY A 32 -11.50 9.36 -10.49
N SER A 33 -10.42 10.10 -10.59
CA SER A 33 -10.32 11.19 -11.55
C SER A 33 -9.85 10.65 -12.89
N SER A 34 -9.67 11.53 -13.86
CA SER A 34 -9.21 11.15 -15.19
C SER A 34 -7.83 10.51 -15.18
N ALA A 35 -7.02 10.80 -14.18
CA ALA A 35 -5.64 10.29 -14.12
C ALA A 35 -5.44 9.28 -13.01
N GLY A 36 -6.45 8.99 -12.20
CA GLY A 36 -6.25 8.22 -11.00
C GLY A 36 -7.30 7.18 -10.72
N LEU A 37 -6.88 6.19 -10.00
CA LEU A 37 -7.67 5.08 -9.54
C LEU A 37 -7.55 5.05 -8.02
N LEU A 38 -8.67 5.09 -7.32
CA LEU A 38 -8.66 5.13 -5.86
C LEU A 38 -9.10 3.80 -5.29
N LEU A 39 -8.41 3.36 -4.25
CA LEU A 39 -8.85 2.23 -3.43
C LEU A 39 -9.34 2.77 -2.10
N ALA A 40 -10.55 2.40 -1.73
CA ALA A 40 -11.10 2.80 -0.43
C ALA A 40 -10.47 1.96 0.68
N THR A 41 -10.17 2.61 1.80
CA THR A 41 -9.62 1.90 2.96
C THR A 41 -10.65 1.79 4.07
N GLY A 42 -10.44 0.85 4.98
CA GLY A 42 -11.33 0.63 6.11
C GLY A 42 -12.28 -0.54 5.96
N GLY A 43 -12.49 -1.02 4.73
CA GLY A 43 -13.36 -2.17 4.48
C GLY A 43 -12.56 -3.45 4.33
N ALA A 44 -11.98 -3.63 3.15
CA ALA A 44 -11.20 -4.85 2.86
C ALA A 44 -9.74 -4.70 3.23
N LEU A 45 -9.21 -3.50 3.16
CA LEU A 45 -7.81 -3.26 3.48
C LEU A 45 -7.62 -1.87 4.05
N ASP A 46 -6.52 -1.71 4.77
CA ASP A 46 -5.98 -0.42 5.15
C ASP A 46 -4.60 -0.28 4.51
N VAL A 47 -4.02 0.90 4.59
CA VAL A 47 -2.70 1.14 4.02
C VAL A 47 -1.83 1.87 5.03
N VAL A 48 -0.65 1.33 5.25
CA VAL A 48 0.39 2.00 6.05
C VAL A 48 1.33 2.68 5.08
N GLU A 49 1.46 3.98 5.21
CA GLU A 49 2.29 4.77 4.31
C GLU A 49 3.47 5.36 5.08
N VAL A 50 4.66 5.27 4.50
CA VAL A 50 5.89 5.70 5.16
C VAL A 50 6.79 6.45 4.17
N SER A 51 7.79 7.13 4.69
CA SER A 51 8.77 7.83 3.85
C SER A 51 9.54 6.82 2.99
N ALA A 52 10.20 7.33 1.96
CA ALA A 52 10.98 6.48 1.08
C ALA A 52 12.07 5.72 1.83
N ALA A 53 12.75 6.39 2.74
CA ALA A 53 13.84 5.75 3.49
C ALA A 53 13.31 4.64 4.39
N VAL A 54 12.23 4.91 5.12
CA VAL A 54 11.63 3.90 5.98
C VAL A 54 11.10 2.74 5.13
N GLY A 55 10.44 3.05 4.03
CA GLY A 55 9.88 2.03 3.15
C GLY A 55 10.94 1.06 2.63
N ARG A 56 12.09 1.57 2.23
CA ARG A 56 13.16 0.71 1.74
C ARG A 56 13.65 -0.25 2.81
N GLN A 57 13.79 0.24 4.04
CA GLN A 57 14.24 -0.59 5.14
C GLN A 57 13.20 -1.62 5.55
N VAL A 58 11.93 -1.22 5.56
CA VAL A 58 10.84 -2.17 5.84
C VAL A 58 10.82 -3.27 4.78
N CYS A 59 10.92 -2.91 3.51
CA CYS A 59 10.96 -3.90 2.42
C CYS A 59 12.13 -4.88 2.61
N ALA A 60 13.29 -4.37 3.01
CA ALA A 60 14.43 -5.24 3.24
C ALA A 60 14.18 -6.22 4.38
N GLN A 61 13.55 -5.76 5.46
CA GLN A 61 13.21 -6.65 6.57
C GLN A 61 12.19 -7.70 6.19
N LEU A 62 11.17 -7.31 5.44
CA LEU A 62 10.15 -8.26 5.00
C LEU A 62 10.77 -9.33 4.10
N ARG A 63 11.63 -8.91 3.20
CA ARG A 63 12.31 -9.85 2.30
C ARG A 63 13.19 -10.81 3.07
N ALA A 64 13.93 -10.30 4.05
CA ALA A 64 14.78 -11.15 4.89
C ALA A 64 13.95 -12.15 5.70
N ALA A 65 12.73 -11.78 6.05
CA ALA A 65 11.82 -12.67 6.78
C ALA A 65 11.04 -13.61 5.87
N GLY A 66 11.26 -13.55 4.56
CA GLY A 66 10.54 -14.40 3.62
C GLY A 66 9.09 -14.02 3.42
N LEU A 67 8.71 -12.78 3.77
CA LEU A 67 7.34 -12.33 3.62
C LEU A 67 7.17 -11.66 2.27
N VAL A 68 6.19 -12.12 1.52
CA VAL A 68 5.85 -11.58 0.22
C VAL A 68 4.47 -10.96 0.32
N GLY A 69 4.38 -9.67 0.13
CA GLY A 69 3.11 -8.97 0.13
C GLY A 69 3.21 -7.72 -0.72
N PRO A 70 2.08 -7.15 -1.12
CA PRO A 70 2.08 -6.00 -2.01
C PRO A 70 2.73 -4.79 -1.37
N VAL A 71 3.51 -4.07 -2.16
CA VAL A 71 4.11 -2.80 -1.74
C VAL A 71 4.05 -1.87 -2.93
N ALA A 72 3.48 -0.70 -2.74
CA ALA A 72 3.45 0.32 -3.78
C ALA A 72 4.36 1.48 -3.42
N ALA A 73 4.70 2.26 -4.42
CA ALA A 73 5.49 3.46 -4.22
C ALA A 73 4.88 4.61 -5.00
N THR A 74 4.86 5.78 -4.36
CA THR A 74 4.47 7.02 -5.03
C THR A 74 5.63 7.55 -5.86
N PRO A 75 5.38 8.52 -6.75
CA PRO A 75 6.48 9.08 -7.54
C PRO A 75 7.59 9.70 -6.70
N THR A 76 7.27 10.19 -5.51
CA THR A 76 8.27 10.76 -4.61
C THR A 76 8.97 9.69 -3.77
N GLY A 77 8.63 8.42 -4.01
CA GLY A 77 9.28 7.31 -3.36
C GLY A 77 8.67 6.86 -2.05
N ARG A 78 7.59 7.52 -1.60
CA ARG A 78 6.91 7.07 -0.39
C ARG A 78 6.36 5.66 -0.64
N GLY A 79 6.53 4.80 0.35
CA GLY A 79 6.05 3.43 0.24
C GLY A 79 4.70 3.29 0.92
N TRP A 80 3.79 2.51 0.33
CA TRP A 80 2.60 2.14 1.05
C TRP A 80 2.36 0.63 1.00
N PHE A 81 1.95 0.13 2.16
CA PHE A 81 1.86 -1.29 2.44
C PHE A 81 0.41 -1.60 2.74
N PRO A 82 -0.30 -2.28 1.84
CA PRO A 82 -1.65 -2.75 2.16
C PRO A 82 -1.58 -3.76 3.30
N VAL A 83 -2.53 -3.63 4.22
CA VAL A 83 -2.68 -4.56 5.34
C VAL A 83 -4.15 -4.88 5.49
N PRO A 84 -4.52 -6.02 6.11
CA PRO A 84 -5.93 -6.29 6.37
C PRO A 84 -6.53 -5.22 7.28
N SER A 85 -7.76 -4.83 7.01
CA SER A 85 -8.45 -3.85 7.84
C SER A 85 -9.06 -4.52 9.07
N GLY A 86 -9.48 -3.70 10.03
CA GLY A 86 -10.21 -4.19 11.19
C GLY A 86 -9.35 -4.75 12.31
N VAL A 87 -8.04 -4.67 12.20
CA VAL A 87 -7.15 -5.11 13.25
C VAL A 87 -6.88 -3.93 14.18
N ALA A 88 -7.07 -4.14 15.48
CA ALA A 88 -6.77 -3.10 16.46
C ALA A 88 -5.27 -3.02 16.63
N LEU A 89 -4.71 -1.89 16.26
CA LEU A 89 -3.26 -1.70 16.25
C LEU A 89 -2.92 -0.39 16.95
N PRO A 90 -1.70 -0.26 17.49
CA PRO A 90 -1.27 1.01 18.03
C PRO A 90 -1.28 2.10 16.96
N ALA A 91 -1.55 3.32 17.38
CA ALA A 91 -1.54 4.44 16.44
C ALA A 91 -0.16 4.58 15.82
N PRO A 92 -0.09 4.82 14.50
CA PRO A 92 1.21 5.01 13.86
C PRO A 92 1.87 6.30 14.32
N ARG A 93 3.17 6.36 14.15
CA ARG A 93 3.98 7.47 14.59
C ARG A 93 3.98 8.57 13.53
N ARG A 94 2.98 9.41 13.57
CA ARG A 94 2.86 10.49 12.59
C ARG A 94 4.06 11.43 12.62
N ASP A 95 4.63 11.64 13.78
CA ASP A 95 5.81 12.47 13.93
C ASP A 95 7.03 11.90 13.21
N ARG A 96 6.98 10.64 12.82
CA ARG A 96 8.02 9.98 12.05
C ARG A 96 7.60 9.75 10.61
N GLY A 97 6.56 10.44 10.15
CA GLY A 97 6.11 10.32 8.77
C GLY A 97 5.34 9.05 8.45
N VAL A 98 4.82 8.39 9.46
CA VAL A 98 4.00 7.18 9.29
C VAL A 98 2.55 7.57 9.28
N LEU A 99 1.84 7.18 8.22
CA LEU A 99 0.42 7.46 8.09
C LEU A 99 -0.35 6.15 7.98
N LEU A 100 -1.50 6.09 8.60
CA LEU A 100 -2.42 4.96 8.44
C LEU A 100 -3.67 5.46 7.74
N HIS A 101 -3.94 4.91 6.57
CA HIS A 101 -5.16 5.17 5.83
C HIS A 101 -6.16 4.08 6.20
N THR A 102 -7.26 4.47 6.81
CA THR A 102 -8.27 3.55 7.29
C THR A 102 -9.66 4.09 6.97
N ASP A 103 -10.64 3.85 7.83
CA ASP A 103 -12.05 4.18 7.57
C ASP A 103 -12.24 5.53 6.93
N GLY A 104 -12.97 5.57 5.84
CA GLY A 104 -13.35 6.80 5.16
C GLY A 104 -12.25 7.42 4.32
N ALA A 105 -11.11 6.77 4.19
CA ALA A 105 -10.03 7.27 3.37
C ALA A 105 -9.95 6.51 2.06
N ALA A 106 -9.11 7.02 1.16
CA ALA A 106 -8.82 6.35 -0.09
C ALA A 106 -7.39 6.65 -0.47
N VAL A 107 -6.76 5.71 -1.18
CA VAL A 107 -5.38 5.87 -1.63
C VAL A 107 -5.33 5.77 -3.14
N LEU A 108 -4.40 6.50 -3.73
CA LEU A 108 -4.20 6.48 -5.16
C LEU A 108 -3.41 5.23 -5.51
N ALA A 109 -4.00 4.36 -6.30
CA ALA A 109 -3.43 3.04 -6.57
C ALA A 109 -2.72 2.98 -7.92
N PRO A 110 -1.71 2.12 -8.05
CA PRO A 110 -1.10 1.90 -9.37
C PRO A 110 -2.12 1.44 -10.39
N PRO A 111 -2.00 1.85 -11.63
CA PRO A 111 -0.97 2.66 -12.24
C PRO A 111 -1.35 4.13 -12.38
N SER A 112 -1.87 4.73 -11.34
CA SER A 112 -2.31 6.12 -11.38
C SER A 112 -1.15 7.06 -11.71
N GLU A 113 -1.48 8.10 -12.44
CA GLU A 113 -0.53 9.13 -12.80
C GLU A 113 -0.76 10.36 -11.95
N THR A 114 0.32 10.99 -11.52
CA THR A 114 0.28 12.26 -10.79
C THR A 114 1.18 13.26 -11.51
N PRO A 115 1.12 14.54 -11.14
CA PRO A 115 2.04 15.51 -11.74
C PRO A 115 3.51 15.15 -11.55
N ASP A 116 3.82 14.35 -10.53
CA ASP A 116 5.21 13.98 -10.23
C ASP A 116 5.62 12.65 -10.84
N GLY A 117 4.70 11.95 -11.48
CA GLY A 117 4.97 10.67 -12.09
C GLY A 117 3.93 9.62 -11.74
N TRP A 118 4.33 8.37 -11.84
CA TRP A 118 3.40 7.25 -11.69
C TRP A 118 3.47 6.63 -10.30
N VAL A 119 2.30 6.22 -9.78
CA VAL A 119 2.25 5.31 -8.64
C VAL A 119 2.45 3.91 -9.21
N HIS A 120 3.32 3.13 -8.60
CA HIS A 120 3.67 1.83 -9.16
C HIS A 120 3.85 0.78 -8.06
N TRP A 121 3.76 -0.49 -8.45
CA TRP A 121 4.01 -1.59 -7.52
C TRP A 121 5.51 -1.89 -7.47
N ARG A 122 6.07 -1.89 -6.28
CA ARG A 122 7.40 -2.45 -6.05
C ARG A 122 7.33 -3.96 -5.91
N VAL A 123 6.28 -4.43 -5.25
CA VAL A 123 5.98 -5.85 -5.15
C VAL A 123 4.55 -6.00 -5.63
N ASN A 124 4.38 -6.69 -6.73
CA ASN A 124 3.08 -6.81 -7.38
C ASN A 124 2.15 -7.66 -6.52
N PRO A 125 0.90 -7.24 -6.30
CA PRO A 125 -0.02 -8.01 -5.48
C PRO A 125 -0.32 -9.41 -6.02
N ALA A 126 -0.15 -9.63 -7.30
CA ALA A 126 -0.37 -10.96 -7.87
C ALA A 126 0.58 -11.99 -7.27
N LEU A 127 1.77 -11.58 -6.81
CA LEU A 127 2.74 -12.50 -6.23
C LEU A 127 2.24 -13.11 -4.93
N SER A 128 1.31 -12.47 -4.24
CA SER A 128 0.73 -13.01 -3.01
C SER A 128 -0.75 -13.35 -3.19
N GLY A 129 -1.22 -13.41 -4.44
CA GLY A 129 -2.64 -13.63 -4.71
C GLY A 129 -3.52 -12.54 -4.15
N TYR A 130 -3.03 -11.31 -4.16
CA TYR A 130 -3.73 -10.14 -3.64
C TYR A 130 -3.99 -10.22 -2.13
N ARG A 131 -3.19 -11.02 -1.42
CA ARG A 131 -3.26 -11.08 0.03
C ARG A 131 -2.29 -10.06 0.62
N PRO A 132 -2.79 -9.09 1.40
CA PRO A 132 -1.91 -8.14 2.06
C PRO A 132 -1.05 -8.83 3.12
N SER A 133 0.08 -8.23 3.43
CA SER A 133 0.92 -8.69 4.53
C SER A 133 0.17 -8.51 5.85
N PRO A 134 0.41 -9.38 6.84
CA PRO A 134 -0.21 -9.20 8.16
C PRO A 134 0.13 -7.84 8.74
N ALA A 135 -0.88 -7.16 9.27
CA ALA A 135 -0.70 -5.80 9.76
C ALA A 135 0.33 -5.72 10.88
N GLU A 136 0.33 -6.70 11.78
CA GLU A 136 1.29 -6.68 12.88
C GLU A 136 2.72 -6.81 12.41
N LYS A 137 2.95 -7.51 11.31
CA LYS A 137 4.30 -7.66 10.75
C LYS A 137 4.78 -6.34 10.14
N ILE A 138 3.88 -5.69 9.42
CA ILE A 138 4.22 -4.39 8.81
C ILE A 138 4.50 -3.35 9.89
N LEU A 139 3.61 -3.25 10.88
CA LEU A 139 3.78 -2.23 11.91
C LEU A 139 4.98 -2.51 12.82
N ALA A 140 5.28 -3.78 13.07
CA ALA A 140 6.48 -4.13 13.83
C ALA A 140 7.72 -3.72 13.07
N ALA A 141 7.77 -3.98 11.76
CA ALA A 141 8.92 -3.58 10.94
C ALA A 141 9.06 -2.06 10.89
N VAL A 142 7.95 -1.36 10.71
CA VAL A 142 7.96 0.11 10.71
C VAL A 142 8.46 0.64 12.05
N ALA A 143 7.95 0.10 13.15
CA ALA A 143 8.35 0.53 14.48
C ALA A 143 9.84 0.31 14.71
N ALA A 144 10.37 -0.82 14.27
CA ALA A 144 11.79 -1.11 14.41
C ALA A 144 12.64 -0.11 13.63
N VAL A 145 12.22 0.22 12.42
CA VAL A 145 12.96 1.17 11.59
C VAL A 145 12.92 2.58 12.18
N VAL A 146 11.74 3.06 12.54
CA VAL A 146 11.62 4.44 13.02
C VAL A 146 12.22 4.64 14.40
N SER A 147 12.35 3.58 15.19
CA SER A 147 13.01 3.67 16.50
C SER A 147 14.49 3.39 16.43
N GLY A 148 14.99 3.04 15.26
CA GLY A 148 16.41 2.74 15.11
C GLY A 148 16.83 1.39 15.64
N ARG A 149 15.87 0.49 15.93
CA ARG A 149 16.19 -0.83 16.48
C ARG A 149 16.22 -1.89 15.40
N LEU A 150 16.99 -1.63 14.37
CA LEU A 150 17.13 -2.61 13.30
C LEU A 150 17.90 -3.82 13.79
N PRO A 151 17.52 -5.00 13.34
CA PRO A 151 18.35 -6.17 13.60
C PRO A 151 19.70 -5.93 12.99
N ALA A 152 20.59 -6.57 13.58
CA ALA A 152 21.91 -6.46 13.10
C ALA A 152 22.02 -7.07 11.80
N VAL A 153 21.68 -6.74 11.03
CA VAL A 153 21.70 -7.14 9.91
C VAL A 153 22.30 -6.75 9.16
N ALA A 154 22.07 -6.38 9.49
CA ALA A 154 22.16 -6.06 8.80
C ALA A 154 23.22 -6.56 8.34
N GLY A 155 23.59 -7.14 8.80
CA GLY A 155 24.45 -7.73 8.56
C GLY A 155 25.30 -7.40 7.62
N ARG A 156 25.37 -6.86 7.47
CA ARG A 156 25.97 -6.56 6.81
C ARG A 156 26.91 -6.13 6.96
N ARG A 157 27.46 -6.22 7.01
CA ARG A 157 28.41 -5.67 7.04
C ARG A 157 29.00 -5.67 5.93
#